data_31d3c5199c0cae594debed1888ef8541
#
_entry.id   31d3c5199c0cae594debed1888ef8541
#
_cell.length_a   1.000
_cell.length_b   1.000
_cell.length_c   1.000
_cell.angle_alpha   90.00
_cell.angle_beta   90.00
_cell.angle_gamma   90.00
#
_symmetry.space_group_name_H-M   'P 1'
#
loop_
_entity.id
_entity.type
_entity.pdbx_description
1 polymer ?
#
loop_
_entity_poly.entity_id
_entity_poly.type
_entity_poly.pdbx_seq_one_letter_code
_entity_poly.pdbx_strand_id
1 'polypeptide(L)'
;MKKFLFVFPFFIISFCSFSQFKNIKLAEQSEDGRYPPVEPSITINKKNPLNIVAGIVLDRVVSSTDGGATWTESKLNSAFGVYGDPAVISNSKGNVF
;
A
#
# COMPACT_ATOMS: atom_id res chain seq x y z
N MET A 1 -60.20 -14.78 -30.38
CA MET A 1 -59.34 -13.79 -29.73
C MET A 1 -58.01 -14.45 -29.41
N LYS A 2 -56.96 -14.13 -30.18
CA LYS A 2 -55.61 -14.68 -29.97
C LYS A 2 -54.89 -13.78 -28.97
N LYS A 3 -54.56 -14.32 -27.77
CA LYS A 3 -53.72 -13.59 -26.77
C LYS A 3 -52.28 -13.72 -27.19
N PHE A 4 -51.67 -12.60 -27.58
CA PHE A 4 -50.23 -12.47 -27.83
C PHE A 4 -49.54 -12.33 -26.46
N LEU A 5 -48.80 -13.36 -26.05
CA LEU A 5 -47.94 -13.30 -24.88
C LEU A 5 -46.61 -12.69 -25.27
N PHE A 6 -46.41 -11.42 -24.89
CA PHE A 6 -45.13 -10.72 -25.11
C PHE A 6 -44.15 -11.20 -24.05
N VAL A 7 -43.24 -12.12 -24.40
CA VAL A 7 -42.13 -12.51 -23.56
C VAL A 7 -40.99 -11.49 -23.80
N PHE A 8 -40.79 -10.59 -22.83
CA PHE A 8 -39.69 -9.64 -22.81
C PHE A 8 -38.42 -10.39 -22.40
N PRO A 9 -37.39 -10.55 -23.26
CA PRO A 9 -36.13 -11.15 -22.84
C PRO A 9 -35.44 -10.20 -21.90
N PHE A 10 -35.38 -10.59 -20.61
CA PHE A 10 -34.59 -9.87 -19.61
C PHE A 10 -33.09 -10.14 -19.90
N PHE A 11 -32.45 -9.24 -20.61
CA PHE A 11 -31.01 -9.29 -20.84
C PHE A 11 -30.30 -8.91 -19.55
N ILE A 12 -29.86 -9.92 -18.78
CA ILE A 12 -29.00 -9.72 -17.61
C ILE A 12 -27.61 -9.40 -18.13
N ILE A 13 -27.30 -8.11 -18.23
CA ILE A 13 -25.91 -7.65 -18.49
C ILE A 13 -25.14 -7.81 -17.20
N SER A 14 -24.40 -8.91 -17.07
CA SER A 14 -23.39 -9.07 -16.02
C SER A 14 -22.26 -8.09 -16.26
N PHE A 15 -22.25 -6.99 -15.51
CA PHE A 15 -21.06 -6.13 -15.43
C PHE A 15 -20.00 -6.86 -14.62
N CYS A 16 -19.06 -7.51 -15.29
CA CYS A 16 -17.81 -7.93 -14.67
C CYS A 16 -17.01 -6.68 -14.29
N SER A 17 -17.12 -6.27 -13.04
CA SER A 17 -16.27 -5.22 -12.46
C SER A 17 -14.88 -5.80 -12.23
N PHE A 18 -13.96 -5.58 -13.15
CA PHE A 18 -12.54 -5.85 -12.92
C PHE A 18 -11.95 -4.69 -12.14
N SER A 19 -11.94 -4.82 -10.80
CA SER A 19 -11.13 -3.93 -9.97
C SER A 19 -9.67 -4.43 -10.06
N GLN A 20 -8.92 -3.91 -11.02
CA GLN A 20 -7.48 -4.12 -11.08
C GLN A 20 -6.79 -3.05 -10.25
N PHE A 21 -6.38 -3.41 -9.04
CA PHE A 21 -5.44 -2.58 -8.30
C PHE A 21 -4.06 -2.71 -8.95
N LYS A 22 -3.50 -1.57 -9.36
CA LYS A 22 -2.14 -1.54 -9.88
C LYS A 22 -1.17 -1.72 -8.71
N ASN A 23 -0.37 -2.77 -8.74
CA ASN A 23 0.73 -2.94 -7.79
C ASN A 23 1.79 -1.86 -8.03
N ILE A 24 2.19 -1.19 -6.96
CA ILE A 24 3.26 -0.18 -6.96
C ILE A 24 4.45 -0.81 -6.24
N LYS A 25 5.60 -0.85 -6.91
CA LYS A 25 6.84 -1.31 -6.31
C LYS A 25 7.39 -0.21 -5.41
N LEU A 26 7.56 -0.50 -4.13
CA LEU A 26 7.98 0.47 -3.12
C LEU A 26 9.48 0.49 -2.90
N ALA A 27 10.16 -0.65 -3.08
CA ALA A 27 11.59 -0.78 -2.84
C ALA A 27 12.23 -1.80 -3.78
N GLU A 28 13.50 -1.57 -4.12
CA GLU A 28 14.34 -2.51 -4.84
C GLU A 28 15.15 -3.36 -3.86
N GLN A 29 15.64 -4.50 -4.33
CA GLN A 29 16.66 -5.25 -3.61
C GLN A 29 17.93 -4.38 -3.49
N SER A 30 18.64 -4.50 -2.37
CA SER A 30 19.93 -3.81 -2.20
C SER A 30 20.91 -4.22 -3.32
N GLU A 31 21.76 -3.29 -3.76
CA GLU A 31 22.72 -3.51 -4.86
C GLU A 31 23.67 -4.69 -4.58
N ASP A 32 24.01 -4.91 -3.31
CA ASP A 32 24.84 -6.03 -2.87
C ASP A 32 24.07 -7.35 -2.69
N GLY A 33 22.75 -7.34 -2.90
CA GLY A 33 21.89 -8.50 -2.82
C GLY A 33 21.70 -9.08 -1.42
N ARG A 34 22.28 -8.46 -0.38
CA ARG A 34 22.25 -8.99 0.98
C ARG A 34 20.92 -8.85 1.70
N TYR A 35 20.20 -7.77 1.38
CA TYR A 35 18.95 -7.45 2.09
C TYR A 35 17.81 -7.26 1.11
N PRO A 36 17.05 -8.33 0.82
CA PRO A 36 15.81 -8.19 0.05
C PRO A 36 14.80 -7.32 0.84
N PRO A 37 13.88 -6.64 0.16
CA PRO A 37 12.81 -5.88 0.82
C PRO A 37 11.77 -6.84 1.40
N VAL A 38 12.00 -7.29 2.63
CA VAL A 38 11.15 -8.24 3.37
C VAL A 38 10.64 -7.61 4.66
N GLU A 39 9.68 -8.29 5.29
CA GLU A 39 9.13 -7.98 6.61
C GLU A 39 8.62 -6.53 6.75
N PRO A 40 7.82 -6.05 5.79
CA PRO A 40 7.34 -4.68 5.84
C PRO A 40 6.35 -4.46 6.99
N SER A 41 6.52 -3.35 7.70
CA SER A 41 5.52 -2.81 8.63
C SER A 41 5.01 -1.48 8.10
N ILE A 42 3.70 -1.29 8.04
CA ILE A 42 3.08 -0.10 7.44
C ILE A 42 2.08 0.54 8.39
N THR A 43 2.04 1.86 8.37
CA THR A 43 1.04 2.66 9.09
C THR A 43 0.51 3.81 8.25
N ILE A 44 -0.74 4.18 8.49
CA ILE A 44 -1.37 5.38 7.93
C ILE A 44 -1.47 6.42 9.03
N ASN A 45 -1.09 7.67 8.72
CA ASN A 45 -1.20 8.78 9.64
C ASN A 45 -2.68 9.04 9.99
N LYS A 46 -3.03 8.93 11.27
CA LYS A 46 -4.42 9.07 11.74
C LYS A 46 -4.99 10.48 11.59
N LYS A 47 -4.16 11.50 11.41
CA LYS A 47 -4.59 12.89 11.17
C LYS A 47 -4.67 13.25 9.70
N ASN A 48 -3.81 12.64 8.88
CA ASN A 48 -3.80 12.86 7.45
C ASN A 48 -3.62 11.51 6.71
N PRO A 49 -4.71 10.88 6.25
CA PRO A 49 -4.66 9.58 5.59
C PRO A 49 -3.86 9.54 4.28
N LEU A 50 -3.52 10.71 3.71
CA LEU A 50 -2.62 10.77 2.55
C LEU A 50 -1.17 10.47 2.93
N ASN A 51 -0.82 10.58 4.21
CA ASN A 51 0.53 10.26 4.70
C ASN A 51 0.57 8.79 5.13
N ILE A 52 1.38 8.02 4.42
CA ILE A 52 1.60 6.60 4.66
C ILE A 52 3.09 6.38 4.84
N VAL A 53 3.47 5.56 5.83
CA VAL A 53 4.87 5.24 6.09
C VAL A 53 5.01 3.73 6.25
N ALA A 54 6.03 3.16 5.63
CA ALA A 54 6.40 1.77 5.82
C ALA A 54 7.90 1.63 6.12
N GLY A 55 8.21 0.82 7.12
CA GLY A 55 9.56 0.33 7.39
C GLY A 55 9.82 -0.95 6.63
N ILE A 56 11.05 -1.16 6.18
CA ILE A 56 11.51 -2.35 5.46
C ILE A 56 12.87 -2.73 6.04
N VAL A 57 13.11 -4.02 6.22
CA VAL A 57 14.39 -4.54 6.72
C VAL A 57 15.55 -4.06 5.83
N LEU A 58 16.65 -3.59 6.41
CA LEU A 58 16.92 -3.36 7.83
C LEU A 58 16.64 -1.91 8.24
N ASP A 59 17.08 -0.96 7.40
CA ASP A 59 17.22 0.46 7.70
C ASP A 59 16.41 1.35 6.76
N ARG A 60 15.56 0.76 5.91
CA ARG A 60 14.83 1.49 4.88
C ARG A 60 13.44 1.90 5.34
N VAL A 61 13.08 3.13 4.99
CA VAL A 61 11.74 3.67 5.20
C VAL A 61 11.24 4.23 3.87
N VAL A 62 10.04 3.86 3.50
CA VAL A 62 9.34 4.45 2.36
C VAL A 62 8.13 5.22 2.86
N SER A 63 7.91 6.39 2.30
CA SER A 63 6.79 7.25 2.68
C SER A 63 6.08 7.84 1.47
N SER A 64 4.78 8.06 1.63
CA SER A 64 3.92 8.73 0.68
C SER A 64 3.19 9.89 1.38
N THR A 65 2.95 10.97 0.65
CA THR A 65 2.15 12.12 1.10
C THR A 65 0.90 12.34 0.25
N ASP A 66 0.63 11.46 -0.70
CA ASP A 66 -0.45 11.52 -1.68
C ASP A 66 -1.35 10.28 -1.71
N GLY A 67 -1.40 9.56 -0.57
CA GLY A 67 -2.25 8.37 -0.44
C GLY A 67 -1.70 7.13 -1.13
N GLY A 68 -0.39 7.09 -1.38
CA GLY A 68 0.28 5.95 -1.99
C GLY A 68 0.44 6.04 -3.49
N ALA A 69 0.12 7.18 -4.12
CA ALA A 69 0.31 7.36 -5.55
C ALA A 69 1.80 7.50 -5.92
N THR A 70 2.56 8.22 -5.08
CA THR A 70 4.03 8.31 -5.19
C THR A 70 4.70 7.99 -3.86
N TRP A 71 5.95 7.52 -3.93
CA TRP A 71 6.70 7.08 -2.76
C TRP A 71 8.12 7.59 -2.81
N THR A 72 8.64 7.94 -1.62
CA THR A 72 10.04 8.34 -1.42
C THR A 72 10.69 7.35 -0.47
N GLU A 73 11.86 6.83 -0.85
CA GLU A 73 12.68 5.97 0.00
C GLU A 73 13.73 6.80 0.74
N SER A 74 13.96 6.48 2.01
CA SER A 74 15.02 7.02 2.84
C SER A 74 15.64 5.91 3.70
N LYS A 75 16.82 6.18 4.26
CA LYS A 75 17.49 5.27 5.19
C LYS A 75 17.54 5.85 6.59
N LEU A 76 17.27 5.01 7.57
CA LEU A 76 17.54 5.31 8.96
C LEU A 76 19.05 5.24 9.22
N ASN A 77 19.55 6.16 10.03
CA ASN A 77 20.93 6.15 10.45
C ASN A 77 21.02 6.36 11.96
N SER A 78 21.83 5.55 12.62
CA SER A 78 22.08 5.63 14.06
C SER A 78 23.55 5.33 14.33
N ALA A 79 24.13 5.98 15.34
CA ALA A 79 25.49 5.69 15.80
C ALA A 79 25.65 4.24 16.29
N PHE A 80 24.55 3.58 16.65
CA PHE A 80 24.49 2.19 17.12
C PHE A 80 24.13 1.21 16.01
N GLY A 81 23.92 1.66 14.78
CA GLY A 81 23.34 0.89 13.68
C GLY A 81 21.82 0.80 13.74
N VAL A 82 21.22 0.16 12.74
CA VAL A 82 19.79 -0.15 12.66
C VAL A 82 19.67 -1.63 12.33
N TYR A 83 18.98 -2.37 13.17
CA TYR A 83 18.90 -3.83 13.09
C TYR A 83 17.49 -4.34 13.40
N GLY A 84 17.15 -5.47 12.81
CA GLY A 84 15.91 -6.21 13.09
C GLY A 84 14.73 -5.80 12.20
N ASP A 85 13.59 -6.32 12.59
CA ASP A 85 12.34 -6.15 11.84
C ASP A 85 11.68 -4.82 12.22
N PRO A 86 11.20 -4.05 11.25
CA PRO A 86 10.58 -2.77 11.54
C PRO A 86 9.22 -2.95 12.21
N ALA A 87 8.89 -2.06 13.14
CA ALA A 87 7.55 -1.87 13.67
C ALA A 87 7.19 -0.39 13.56
N VAL A 88 6.18 -0.06 12.76
CA VAL A 88 5.79 1.32 12.50
C VAL A 88 4.35 1.56 12.97
N ILE A 89 4.16 2.58 13.81
CA ILE A 89 2.83 2.93 14.33
C ILE A 89 2.58 4.44 14.21
N SER A 90 1.30 4.82 14.13
CA SER A 90 0.85 6.20 14.19
C SER A 90 -0.04 6.43 15.39
N ASN A 91 0.21 7.52 16.13
CA ASN A 91 -0.64 7.93 17.23
C ASN A 91 -1.79 8.84 16.77
N SER A 92 -2.70 9.18 17.71
CA SER A 92 -3.86 10.03 17.45
C SER A 92 -3.50 11.49 17.12
N LYS A 93 -2.28 11.93 17.37
CA LYS A 93 -1.77 13.25 17.02
C LYS A 93 -1.16 13.32 15.62
N GLY A 94 -1.01 12.17 14.96
CA GLY A 94 -0.42 12.06 13.62
C GLY A 94 1.10 11.89 13.60
N ASN A 95 1.72 11.67 14.76
CA ASN A 95 3.14 11.32 14.80
C ASN A 95 3.30 9.84 14.42
N VAL A 96 4.38 9.53 13.69
CA VAL A 96 4.77 8.19 13.30
C VAL A 96 6.06 7.83 14.07
N PHE A 97 6.11 6.59 14.54
CA PHE A 97 7.21 6.03 15.33
C PHE A 97 7.62 4.69 14.76
#